data_dc830fa195ccb3d20a3e6aab5d683486
#
_entry.id   dc830fa195ccb3d20a3e6aab5d683486
#
_cell.length_a   1.000
_cell.length_b   1.000
_cell.length_c   1.000
_cell.angle_alpha   90.00
_cell.angle_beta   90.00
_cell.angle_gamma   90.00
#
_symmetry.space_group_name_H-M   'P 1'
#
loop_
_entity.id
_entity.type
_entity.pdbx_description
1 polymer ?
#
loop_
_entity_poly.entity_id
_entity_poly.type
_entity_poly.pdbx_seq_one_letter_code
_entity_poly.pdbx_strand_id
1 'polypeptide(L)'
;MLVAQDYAGETAAALIRVEDPNKAFASLSPIFGPKPVVREPGIHATAVIGEGVTLGKDIYIGPYTVIEDGASIGDGTVIDGMVFIAQHVQIGKDCHLYPQVNIRESCILGDRVILHAGVKIGTDGYGYTVEIGAQGPVINKVPQIGIVEIGNDVEIGSNTCVDRARFGRTRVGDCVKIDNLVQIGHNVQIAPFVGIIAQAGIAGSAKIETGALIWSQAGVSGHLTVHERAQVAPQAGVKEDVPEGEYVAGTPAIPKRKFAETLLFPRLLDKLKKKVADLEAKVKALEAR
;
A
#
# COMPACT_ATOMS: atom_id res chain seq x y z
N MET A 1 2.30 5.20 -32.60
CA MET A 1 1.66 5.49 -31.31
C MET A 1 0.37 4.70 -31.19
N LEU A 2 0.09 4.13 -30.03
CA LEU A 2 -1.25 3.61 -29.71
C LEU A 2 -2.12 4.78 -29.24
N VAL A 3 -3.30 4.94 -29.81
CA VAL A 3 -4.23 6.01 -29.50
C VAL A 3 -5.67 5.49 -29.43
N ALA A 4 -6.53 6.18 -28.70
CA ALA A 4 -7.95 5.87 -28.66
C ALA A 4 -8.60 6.06 -30.03
N GLN A 5 -9.75 5.43 -30.28
CA GLN A 5 -10.46 5.50 -31.57
C GLN A 5 -10.80 6.95 -31.99
N ASP A 6 -11.14 7.78 -31.01
CA ASP A 6 -11.57 9.18 -31.17
C ASP A 6 -10.43 10.21 -31.13
N TYR A 7 -9.16 9.75 -31.06
CA TYR A 7 -8.02 10.69 -31.01
C TYR A 7 -7.98 11.57 -32.27
N ALA A 8 -8.06 12.87 -32.07
CA ALA A 8 -8.08 13.89 -33.13
C ALA A 8 -6.78 14.72 -33.22
N GLY A 9 -5.74 14.43 -32.42
CA GLY A 9 -4.48 15.17 -32.43
C GLY A 9 -3.67 14.94 -33.71
N GLU A 10 -2.94 15.96 -34.17
CA GLU A 10 -2.01 15.87 -35.29
C GLU A 10 -0.65 15.37 -34.81
N THR A 11 -0.06 14.45 -35.57
CA THR A 11 1.30 13.91 -35.30
C THR A 11 1.92 13.37 -36.58
N ALA A 12 3.24 13.45 -36.68
CA ALA A 12 4.01 12.83 -37.75
C ALA A 12 4.20 11.30 -37.54
N ALA A 13 3.86 10.76 -36.37
CA ALA A 13 3.99 9.36 -36.09
C ALA A 13 2.84 8.53 -36.68
N ALA A 14 3.12 7.29 -37.09
CA ALA A 14 2.09 6.35 -37.47
C ALA A 14 1.15 6.05 -36.27
N LEU A 15 -0.14 6.16 -36.48
CA LEU A 15 -1.16 5.94 -35.47
C LEU A 15 -1.77 4.53 -35.61
N ILE A 16 -1.84 3.83 -34.48
CA ILE A 16 -2.60 2.57 -34.34
C ILE A 16 -3.76 2.89 -33.42
N ARG A 17 -4.97 2.92 -33.97
CA ARG A 17 -6.19 3.22 -33.22
C ARG A 17 -6.71 1.94 -32.57
N VAL A 18 -6.98 2.00 -31.29
CA VAL A 18 -7.46 0.88 -30.46
C VAL A 18 -8.58 1.37 -29.54
N GLU A 19 -9.38 0.45 -29.01
CA GLU A 19 -10.42 0.80 -28.03
C GLU A 19 -9.83 1.35 -26.74
N ASP A 20 -8.81 0.66 -26.20
CA ASP A 20 -8.12 1.05 -24.98
C ASP A 20 -6.59 1.00 -25.21
N PRO A 21 -5.94 2.15 -25.35
CA PRO A 21 -4.49 2.23 -25.56
C PRO A 21 -3.67 1.60 -24.42
N ASN A 22 -4.15 1.66 -23.17
CA ASN A 22 -3.44 1.09 -22.04
C ASN A 22 -3.49 -0.44 -22.05
N LYS A 23 -4.65 -1.02 -22.34
CA LYS A 23 -4.79 -2.49 -22.51
C LYS A 23 -3.97 -2.99 -23.68
N ALA A 24 -4.02 -2.30 -24.82
CA ALA A 24 -3.21 -2.64 -25.97
C ALA A 24 -1.71 -2.54 -25.69
N PHE A 25 -1.27 -1.50 -24.98
CA PHE A 25 0.12 -1.38 -24.56
C PHE A 25 0.53 -2.52 -23.62
N ALA A 26 -0.29 -2.84 -22.63
CA ALA A 26 -0.03 -3.93 -21.68
C ALA A 26 0.10 -5.28 -22.40
N SER A 27 -0.72 -5.55 -23.42
CA SER A 27 -0.62 -6.80 -24.21
C SER A 27 0.59 -6.86 -25.13
N LEU A 28 1.10 -5.72 -25.59
CA LEU A 28 2.27 -5.63 -26.45
C LEU A 28 3.60 -5.58 -25.68
N SER A 29 3.58 -5.06 -24.46
CA SER A 29 4.79 -4.90 -23.65
C SER A 29 5.62 -6.19 -23.47
N PRO A 30 5.03 -7.37 -23.26
CA PRO A 30 5.79 -8.63 -23.18
C PRO A 30 6.47 -9.04 -24.51
N ILE A 31 5.96 -8.57 -25.65
CA ILE A 31 6.47 -8.90 -26.99
C ILE A 31 7.70 -8.03 -27.31
N PHE A 32 7.67 -6.75 -26.97
CA PHE A 32 8.69 -5.77 -27.32
C PHE A 32 9.63 -5.42 -26.15
N GLY A 33 9.25 -5.79 -24.93
CA GLY A 33 10.06 -5.60 -23.74
C GLY A 33 11.28 -6.52 -23.67
N PRO A 34 12.19 -6.28 -22.72
CA PRO A 34 13.26 -7.22 -22.44
C PRO A 34 12.67 -8.56 -22.01
N LYS A 35 13.30 -9.65 -22.45
CA LYS A 35 12.88 -10.99 -22.02
C LYS A 35 13.00 -11.09 -20.50
N PRO A 36 11.99 -11.64 -19.81
CA PRO A 36 12.09 -11.90 -18.37
C PRO A 36 13.32 -12.75 -18.06
N VAL A 37 13.99 -12.46 -16.95
CA VAL A 37 15.07 -13.32 -16.47
C VAL A 37 14.43 -14.62 -16.00
N VAL A 38 14.72 -15.71 -16.70
CA VAL A 38 14.26 -17.05 -16.31
C VAL A 38 15.15 -17.52 -15.16
N ARG A 39 14.55 -17.98 -14.08
CA ARG A 39 15.22 -18.64 -12.97
C ARG A 39 15.04 -20.15 -13.11
N GLU A 40 16.10 -20.84 -13.50
CA GLU A 40 16.05 -22.29 -13.56
C GLU A 40 15.87 -22.86 -12.14
N PRO A 41 14.97 -23.86 -11.95
CA PRO A 41 14.77 -24.48 -10.63
C PRO A 41 16.08 -24.97 -10.03
N GLY A 42 16.27 -24.74 -8.73
CA GLY A 42 17.46 -25.18 -8.01
C GLY A 42 17.72 -24.35 -6.77
N ILE A 43 18.57 -24.86 -5.92
CA ILE A 43 19.00 -24.21 -4.67
C ILE A 43 20.46 -23.79 -4.84
N HIS A 44 20.74 -22.51 -4.70
CA HIS A 44 22.11 -21.99 -4.78
C HIS A 44 22.97 -22.53 -3.63
N ALA A 45 24.22 -22.87 -3.89
CA ALA A 45 25.13 -23.51 -2.92
C ALA A 45 25.39 -22.68 -1.65
N THR A 46 25.16 -21.36 -1.69
CA THR A 46 25.29 -20.46 -0.52
C THR A 46 23.97 -20.23 0.22
N ALA A 47 22.86 -20.84 -0.19
CA ALA A 47 21.61 -20.77 0.55
C ALA A 47 21.70 -21.65 1.82
N VAL A 48 21.08 -21.17 2.90
CA VAL A 48 20.99 -21.90 4.17
C VAL A 48 19.54 -22.33 4.36
N ILE A 49 19.33 -23.65 4.49
CA ILE A 49 18.00 -24.25 4.67
C ILE A 49 17.99 -24.93 6.03
N GLY A 50 17.03 -24.53 6.88
CA GLY A 50 16.84 -25.04 8.22
C GLY A 50 16.24 -26.45 8.27
N GLU A 51 16.10 -26.98 9.48
CA GLU A 51 15.53 -28.31 9.70
C GLU A 51 14.02 -28.33 9.49
N GLY A 52 13.50 -29.40 8.93
CA GLY A 52 12.05 -29.57 8.71
C GLY A 52 11.43 -28.63 7.69
N VAL A 53 12.26 -27.92 6.88
CA VAL A 53 11.77 -27.09 5.78
C VAL A 53 11.17 -27.98 4.70
N THR A 54 9.94 -27.63 4.27
CA THR A 54 9.26 -28.32 3.18
C THR A 54 9.33 -27.47 1.91
N LEU A 55 9.91 -28.02 0.86
CA LEU A 55 10.04 -27.37 -0.44
C LEU A 55 9.21 -28.09 -1.48
N GLY A 56 8.38 -27.35 -2.23
CA GLY A 56 7.61 -27.85 -3.36
C GLY A 56 8.49 -28.18 -4.59
N LYS A 57 7.86 -28.37 -5.73
CA LYS A 57 8.53 -28.67 -7.01
C LYS A 57 8.90 -27.38 -7.72
N ASP A 58 9.89 -27.45 -8.60
CA ASP A 58 10.27 -26.37 -9.52
C ASP A 58 10.56 -25.03 -8.83
N ILE A 59 11.17 -25.06 -7.64
CA ILE A 59 11.52 -23.90 -6.83
C ILE A 59 12.91 -23.39 -7.22
N TYR A 60 13.08 -22.08 -7.25
CA TYR A 60 14.39 -21.42 -7.29
C TYR A 60 14.70 -20.76 -5.94
N ILE A 61 15.87 -21.03 -5.37
CA ILE A 61 16.39 -20.37 -4.16
C ILE A 61 17.77 -19.75 -4.49
N GLY A 62 17.82 -18.43 -4.49
CA GLY A 62 18.99 -17.64 -4.87
C GLY A 62 20.10 -17.58 -3.80
N PRO A 63 21.22 -16.93 -4.13
CA PRO A 63 22.41 -16.90 -3.28
C PRO A 63 22.15 -16.14 -1.96
N TYR A 64 22.76 -16.64 -0.88
CA TYR A 64 22.71 -16.04 0.47
C TYR A 64 21.30 -15.92 1.05
N THR A 65 20.35 -16.67 0.54
CA THR A 65 19.02 -16.78 1.11
C THR A 65 19.06 -17.69 2.33
N VAL A 66 18.35 -17.29 3.39
CA VAL A 66 18.22 -18.06 4.62
C VAL A 66 16.76 -18.42 4.82
N ILE A 67 16.46 -19.70 4.98
CA ILE A 67 15.14 -20.23 5.32
C ILE A 67 15.28 -21.00 6.61
N GLU A 68 14.64 -20.53 7.68
CA GLU A 68 14.71 -21.12 9.00
C GLU A 68 13.76 -22.31 9.14
N ASP A 69 13.88 -23.00 10.28
CA ASP A 69 13.24 -24.28 10.58
C ASP A 69 11.71 -24.26 10.41
N GLY A 70 11.19 -25.36 9.89
CA GLY A 70 9.76 -25.61 9.77
C GLY A 70 9.02 -24.72 8.76
N ALA A 71 9.70 -23.92 7.98
CA ALA A 71 9.08 -23.15 6.91
C ALA A 71 8.59 -24.07 5.78
N SER A 72 7.54 -23.64 5.06
CA SER A 72 7.00 -24.37 3.90
C SER A 72 6.86 -23.44 2.69
N ILE A 73 7.34 -23.90 1.53
CA ILE A 73 7.38 -23.15 0.28
C ILE A 73 6.65 -23.98 -0.78
N GLY A 74 5.63 -23.39 -1.43
CA GLY A 74 4.83 -24.03 -2.47
C GLY A 74 5.56 -24.13 -3.82
N ASP A 75 5.01 -24.98 -4.70
CA ASP A 75 5.57 -25.28 -6.02
C ASP A 75 5.76 -24.00 -6.87
N GLY A 76 6.73 -23.98 -7.75
CA GLY A 76 6.97 -22.89 -8.71
C GLY A 76 7.45 -21.57 -8.12
N THR A 77 7.65 -21.50 -6.81
CA THR A 77 8.03 -20.25 -6.14
C THR A 77 9.50 -19.90 -6.39
N VAL A 78 9.72 -18.63 -6.75
CA VAL A 78 11.04 -18.04 -6.99
C VAL A 78 11.44 -17.18 -5.80
N ILE A 79 12.57 -17.48 -5.19
CA ILE A 79 13.16 -16.74 -4.09
C ILE A 79 14.52 -16.22 -4.55
N ASP A 80 14.63 -14.93 -4.83
CA ASP A 80 15.89 -14.31 -5.25
C ASP A 80 16.94 -14.30 -4.11
N GLY A 81 18.10 -13.71 -4.34
CA GLY A 81 19.19 -13.74 -3.36
C GLY A 81 18.97 -12.83 -2.15
N MET A 82 19.62 -13.15 -1.02
CA MET A 82 19.59 -12.38 0.24
C MET A 82 18.18 -12.23 0.84
N VAL A 83 17.30 -13.17 0.61
CA VAL A 83 15.98 -13.24 1.24
C VAL A 83 16.10 -13.93 2.60
N PHE A 84 15.39 -13.43 3.61
CA PHE A 84 15.29 -14.06 4.92
C PHE A 84 13.84 -14.50 5.19
N ILE A 85 13.67 -15.79 5.44
CA ILE A 85 12.40 -16.43 5.78
C ILE A 85 12.56 -17.09 7.15
N ALA A 86 11.87 -16.54 8.14
CA ALA A 86 11.96 -17.02 9.52
C ALA A 86 11.18 -18.32 9.75
N GLN A 87 11.24 -18.82 10.98
CA GLN A 87 10.66 -20.10 11.39
C GLN A 87 9.15 -20.17 11.12
N HIS A 88 8.71 -21.36 10.68
CA HIS A 88 7.29 -21.70 10.48
C HIS A 88 6.53 -20.79 9.52
N VAL A 89 7.21 -20.02 8.68
CA VAL A 89 6.59 -19.24 7.59
C VAL A 89 5.99 -20.19 6.57
N GLN A 90 4.81 -19.85 6.07
CA GLN A 90 4.13 -20.59 5.01
C GLN A 90 4.01 -19.71 3.77
N ILE A 91 4.51 -20.18 2.63
CA ILE A 91 4.45 -19.49 1.34
C ILE A 91 3.76 -20.40 0.34
N GLY A 92 2.75 -19.89 -0.34
CA GLY A 92 1.99 -20.58 -1.38
C GLY A 92 2.79 -20.84 -2.65
N LYS A 93 2.09 -21.16 -3.73
CA LYS A 93 2.64 -21.53 -5.03
C LYS A 93 2.87 -20.29 -5.91
N ASP A 94 3.81 -20.44 -6.87
CA ASP A 94 4.05 -19.46 -7.93
C ASP A 94 4.32 -18.04 -7.39
N CYS A 95 4.89 -17.93 -6.19
CA CYS A 95 5.28 -16.66 -5.60
C CYS A 95 6.64 -16.17 -6.13
N HIS A 96 6.86 -14.86 -6.11
CA HIS A 96 8.18 -14.28 -6.42
C HIS A 96 8.62 -13.33 -5.30
N LEU A 97 9.68 -13.70 -4.60
CA LEU A 97 10.30 -12.89 -3.56
C LEU A 97 11.60 -12.30 -4.12
N TYR A 98 11.59 -11.00 -4.34
CA TYR A 98 12.75 -10.26 -4.84
C TYR A 98 13.83 -10.09 -3.76
N PRO A 99 15.05 -9.65 -4.13
CA PRO A 99 16.17 -9.58 -3.19
C PRO A 99 15.86 -8.74 -1.93
N GLN A 100 16.43 -9.15 -0.78
CA GLN A 100 16.32 -8.47 0.51
C GLN A 100 14.91 -8.46 1.12
N VAL A 101 13.98 -9.24 0.60
CA VAL A 101 12.69 -9.50 1.28
C VAL A 101 12.98 -10.18 2.63
N ASN A 102 12.23 -9.77 3.66
CA ASN A 102 12.32 -10.36 4.99
C ASN A 102 10.91 -10.72 5.48
N ILE A 103 10.72 -11.98 5.87
CA ILE A 103 9.45 -12.48 6.38
C ILE A 103 9.70 -13.04 7.78
N ARG A 104 9.04 -12.45 8.79
CA ARG A 104 9.15 -12.86 10.18
C ARG A 104 8.33 -14.12 10.46
N GLU A 105 8.64 -14.72 11.57
CA GLU A 105 8.14 -16.01 12.01
C GLU A 105 6.60 -16.16 11.93
N SER A 106 6.16 -17.34 11.52
CA SER A 106 4.76 -17.80 11.42
C SER A 106 3.86 -16.99 10.48
N CYS A 107 4.39 -16.05 9.69
CA CYS A 107 3.62 -15.34 8.68
C CYS A 107 3.18 -16.28 7.56
N ILE A 108 2.04 -15.96 6.93
CA ILE A 108 1.40 -16.77 5.89
C ILE A 108 1.23 -15.94 4.63
N LEU A 109 1.68 -16.47 3.48
CA LEU A 109 1.47 -15.93 2.15
C LEU A 109 0.68 -16.95 1.31
N GLY A 110 -0.33 -16.45 0.61
CA GLY A 110 -1.08 -17.22 -0.39
C GLY A 110 -0.31 -17.49 -1.67
N ASP A 111 -1.01 -17.86 -2.72
CA ASP A 111 -0.44 -18.18 -4.02
C ASP A 111 -0.20 -16.91 -4.88
N ARG A 112 0.77 -16.96 -5.79
CA ARG A 112 1.08 -15.89 -6.76
C ARG A 112 1.34 -14.53 -6.13
N VAL A 113 1.92 -14.52 -4.93
CA VAL A 113 2.31 -13.30 -4.24
C VAL A 113 3.64 -12.81 -4.80
N ILE A 114 3.70 -11.51 -5.09
CA ILE A 114 4.94 -10.83 -5.53
C ILE A 114 5.36 -9.84 -4.43
N LEU A 115 6.54 -10.06 -3.86
CA LEU A 115 7.16 -9.15 -2.91
C LEU A 115 8.38 -8.51 -3.55
N HIS A 116 8.33 -7.20 -3.84
CA HIS A 116 9.45 -6.48 -4.41
C HIS A 116 10.61 -6.28 -3.43
N ALA A 117 11.75 -5.83 -3.96
CA ALA A 117 13.00 -5.76 -3.19
C ALA A 117 12.84 -4.97 -1.87
N GLY A 118 13.37 -5.53 -0.80
CA GLY A 118 13.38 -4.89 0.50
C GLY A 118 12.06 -4.90 1.29
N VAL A 119 10.99 -5.55 0.81
CA VAL A 119 9.72 -5.71 1.55
C VAL A 119 9.96 -6.40 2.89
N LYS A 120 9.29 -5.93 3.94
CA LYS A 120 9.34 -6.49 5.29
C LYS A 120 7.95 -6.93 5.73
N ILE A 121 7.78 -8.22 5.99
CA ILE A 121 6.52 -8.82 6.47
C ILE A 121 6.69 -9.28 7.90
N GLY A 122 5.82 -8.81 8.81
CA GLY A 122 5.79 -9.23 10.20
C GLY A 122 6.71 -8.43 11.13
N THR A 123 7.10 -7.21 10.75
CA THR A 123 7.78 -6.27 11.67
C THR A 123 6.92 -5.96 12.88
N ASP A 124 7.54 -5.64 14.01
CA ASP A 124 6.78 -5.24 15.20
C ASP A 124 6.10 -3.89 14.98
N GLY A 125 4.81 -3.82 15.29
CA GLY A 125 4.08 -2.55 15.32
C GLY A 125 4.53 -1.63 16.44
N TYR A 126 4.18 -0.35 16.35
CA TYR A 126 4.45 0.64 17.38
C TYR A 126 3.58 0.37 18.64
N GLY A 127 4.13 -0.35 19.58
CA GLY A 127 3.46 -0.73 20.81
C GLY A 127 4.35 -0.46 22.04
N TYR A 128 4.00 0.56 22.82
CA TYR A 128 4.74 0.94 24.04
C TYR A 128 3.77 1.34 25.14
N THR A 129 4.16 1.09 26.41
CA THR A 129 3.53 1.68 27.60
C THR A 129 4.47 2.71 28.19
N VAL A 130 3.91 3.77 28.77
CA VAL A 130 4.68 4.79 29.50
C VAL A 130 4.31 4.71 30.98
N GLU A 131 5.31 4.49 31.82
CA GLU A 131 5.17 4.50 33.28
C GLU A 131 5.97 5.66 33.84
N ILE A 132 5.45 6.31 34.88
CA ILE A 132 6.19 7.40 35.58
C ILE A 132 6.95 6.77 36.73
N GLY A 133 8.26 6.59 36.54
CA GLY A 133 9.17 6.13 37.56
C GLY A 133 9.74 7.29 38.38
N ALA A 134 10.49 6.99 39.46
CA ALA A 134 11.11 7.97 40.34
C ALA A 134 12.11 8.93 39.66
N GLN A 135 12.67 8.51 38.51
CA GLN A 135 13.65 9.29 37.73
C GLN A 135 13.08 9.86 36.42
N GLY A 136 11.76 9.79 36.24
CA GLY A 136 11.07 10.24 35.01
C GLY A 136 10.33 9.13 34.26
N PRO A 137 9.81 9.40 33.05
CA PRO A 137 9.06 8.43 32.29
C PRO A 137 9.94 7.27 31.81
N VAL A 138 9.42 6.04 31.95
CA VAL A 138 10.00 4.80 31.44
C VAL A 138 9.10 4.30 30.31
N ILE A 139 9.67 4.07 29.14
CA ILE A 139 8.97 3.57 27.97
C ILE A 139 9.26 2.07 27.82
N ASN A 140 8.24 1.25 28.03
CA ASN A 140 8.34 -0.22 27.95
C ASN A 140 7.74 -0.72 26.66
N LYS A 141 8.48 -1.58 25.94
CA LYS A 141 7.97 -2.22 24.71
C LYS A 141 6.87 -3.22 25.05
N VAL A 142 5.78 -3.16 24.32
CA VAL A 142 4.72 -4.18 24.34
C VAL A 142 5.02 -5.23 23.26
N PRO A 143 5.23 -6.50 23.62
CA PRO A 143 5.48 -7.56 22.63
C PRO A 143 4.36 -7.67 21.61
N GLN A 144 4.74 -7.88 20.36
CA GLN A 144 3.84 -8.12 19.24
C GLN A 144 3.91 -9.62 18.91
N ILE A 145 2.88 -10.39 19.29
CA ILE A 145 2.90 -11.86 19.22
C ILE A 145 1.99 -12.44 18.13
N GLY A 146 1.29 -11.58 17.40
CA GLY A 146 0.48 -11.98 16.26
C GLY A 146 1.31 -12.16 14.99
N ILE A 147 0.66 -12.40 13.88
CA ILE A 147 1.27 -12.68 12.58
C ILE A 147 0.72 -11.76 11.49
N VAL A 148 1.29 -11.86 10.28
CA VAL A 148 0.71 -11.32 9.04
C VAL A 148 0.18 -12.49 8.21
N GLU A 149 -0.99 -12.28 7.61
CA GLU A 149 -1.61 -13.19 6.66
C GLU A 149 -1.89 -12.42 5.36
N ILE A 150 -1.32 -12.88 4.25
CA ILE A 150 -1.44 -12.29 2.91
C ILE A 150 -2.18 -13.28 2.03
N GLY A 151 -3.21 -12.82 1.32
CA GLY A 151 -4.01 -13.60 0.39
C GLY A 151 -3.30 -13.89 -0.95
N ASN A 152 -4.07 -14.32 -1.93
CA ASN A 152 -3.57 -14.69 -3.25
C ASN A 152 -3.48 -13.46 -4.17
N ASP A 153 -2.60 -13.53 -5.19
CA ASP A 153 -2.48 -12.51 -6.24
C ASP A 153 -2.13 -11.11 -5.71
N VAL A 154 -1.53 -11.04 -4.53
CA VAL A 154 -1.09 -9.79 -3.89
C VAL A 154 0.27 -9.37 -4.43
N GLU A 155 0.44 -8.07 -4.67
CA GLU A 155 1.74 -7.50 -5.04
C GLU A 155 2.09 -6.35 -4.10
N ILE A 156 3.32 -6.39 -3.55
CA ILE A 156 3.80 -5.41 -2.57
C ILE A 156 5.10 -4.77 -3.07
N GLY A 157 5.08 -3.46 -3.23
CA GLY A 157 6.18 -2.64 -3.74
C GLY A 157 7.37 -2.54 -2.78
N SER A 158 8.48 -2.11 -3.33
CA SER A 158 9.78 -2.09 -2.66
C SER A 158 9.78 -1.31 -1.34
N ASN A 159 10.48 -1.86 -0.34
CA ASN A 159 10.65 -1.28 1.00
C ASN A 159 9.33 -1.00 1.75
N THR A 160 8.23 -1.59 1.36
CA THR A 160 6.97 -1.57 2.11
C THR A 160 7.10 -2.47 3.34
N CYS A 161 6.54 -1.99 4.47
CA CYS A 161 6.49 -2.73 5.72
C CYS A 161 5.03 -3.07 6.08
N VAL A 162 4.80 -4.33 6.45
CA VAL A 162 3.52 -4.81 7.00
C VAL A 162 3.77 -5.35 8.40
N ASP A 163 3.28 -4.62 9.40
CA ASP A 163 3.49 -4.98 10.80
C ASP A 163 2.62 -6.17 11.20
N ARG A 164 3.19 -7.02 12.05
CA ARG A 164 2.44 -8.10 12.69
C ARG A 164 1.39 -7.55 13.64
N ALA A 165 0.34 -8.29 13.85
CA ALA A 165 -0.64 -7.93 14.85
C ALA A 165 -0.03 -7.97 16.27
N ARG A 166 -0.55 -7.17 17.17
CA ARG A 166 -0.24 -7.30 18.61
C ARG A 166 -0.62 -8.71 19.10
N PHE A 167 -1.80 -9.19 18.71
CA PHE A 167 -2.27 -10.57 18.82
C PHE A 167 -3.23 -10.83 17.64
N GLY A 168 -3.39 -12.10 17.25
CA GLY A 168 -4.18 -12.44 16.07
C GLY A 168 -3.43 -12.14 14.77
N ARG A 169 -4.07 -11.46 13.81
CA ARG A 169 -3.52 -11.28 12.46
C ARG A 169 -3.72 -9.88 11.91
N THR A 170 -2.67 -9.32 11.31
CA THR A 170 -2.78 -8.28 10.28
C THR A 170 -3.07 -8.99 8.97
N ARG A 171 -4.10 -8.57 8.22
CA ARG A 171 -4.54 -9.27 7.01
C ARG A 171 -4.50 -8.40 5.78
N VAL A 172 -4.03 -8.99 4.68
CA VAL A 172 -4.10 -8.43 3.33
C VAL A 172 -4.87 -9.41 2.46
N GLY A 173 -6.02 -8.99 1.97
CA GLY A 173 -6.92 -9.81 1.14
C GLY A 173 -6.38 -10.09 -0.26
N ASP A 174 -7.12 -10.90 -1.01
CA ASP A 174 -6.73 -11.30 -2.37
C ASP A 174 -6.71 -10.10 -3.35
N CYS A 175 -5.85 -10.18 -4.35
CA CYS A 175 -5.73 -9.19 -5.43
C CYS A 175 -5.40 -7.76 -4.97
N VAL A 176 -4.91 -7.57 -3.76
CA VAL A 176 -4.48 -6.27 -3.23
C VAL A 176 -3.17 -5.85 -3.90
N LYS A 177 -3.07 -4.56 -4.25
CA LYS A 177 -1.85 -3.95 -4.81
C LYS A 177 -1.37 -2.83 -3.90
N ILE A 178 -0.17 -3.01 -3.36
CA ILE A 178 0.49 -2.05 -2.46
C ILE A 178 1.77 -1.58 -3.14
N ASP A 179 1.91 -0.28 -3.30
CA ASP A 179 3.07 0.34 -3.94
C ASP A 179 4.26 0.49 -2.97
N ASN A 180 5.30 1.16 -3.39
CA ASN A 180 6.57 1.30 -2.69
C ASN A 180 6.45 2.18 -1.44
N LEU A 181 7.27 1.87 -0.41
CA LEU A 181 7.42 2.69 0.80
C LEU A 181 6.11 2.89 1.59
N VAL A 182 5.18 1.96 1.50
CA VAL A 182 3.94 1.98 2.27
C VAL A 182 4.18 1.40 3.67
N GLN A 183 3.52 1.95 4.69
CA GLN A 183 3.49 1.41 6.04
C GLN A 183 2.10 0.88 6.37
N ILE A 184 1.97 -0.42 6.63
CA ILE A 184 0.76 -1.06 7.14
C ILE A 184 0.98 -1.38 8.62
N GLY A 185 0.22 -0.74 9.50
CA GLY A 185 0.32 -0.93 10.94
C GLY A 185 -0.29 -2.24 11.44
N HIS A 186 -0.03 -2.53 12.71
CA HIS A 186 -0.49 -3.77 13.35
C HIS A 186 -2.02 -3.92 13.35
N ASN A 187 -2.52 -5.13 13.22
CA ASN A 187 -3.95 -5.47 13.23
C ASN A 187 -4.80 -4.82 12.11
N VAL A 188 -4.20 -4.18 11.12
CA VAL A 188 -4.92 -3.66 9.94
C VAL A 188 -5.58 -4.82 9.20
N GLN A 189 -6.80 -4.57 8.71
CA GLN A 189 -7.56 -5.50 7.89
C GLN A 189 -7.80 -4.88 6.52
N ILE A 190 -7.18 -5.43 5.48
CA ILE A 190 -7.33 -4.97 4.10
C ILE A 190 -8.14 -6.02 3.34
N ALA A 191 -9.30 -5.61 2.83
CA ALA A 191 -10.19 -6.46 2.03
C ALA A 191 -9.64 -6.65 0.59
N PRO A 192 -10.21 -7.57 -0.21
CA PRO A 192 -9.75 -7.80 -1.58
C PRO A 192 -9.86 -6.57 -2.50
N PHE A 193 -9.03 -6.53 -3.56
CA PHE A 193 -9.01 -5.52 -4.63
C PHE A 193 -8.69 -4.10 -4.18
N VAL A 194 -8.13 -3.91 -3.00
CA VAL A 194 -7.68 -2.59 -2.50
C VAL A 194 -6.39 -2.19 -3.20
N GLY A 195 -6.28 -0.89 -3.53
CA GLY A 195 -5.05 -0.25 -4.01
C GLY A 195 -4.48 0.72 -2.97
N ILE A 196 -3.20 0.61 -2.64
CA ILE A 196 -2.51 1.52 -1.73
C ILE A 196 -1.25 2.02 -2.42
N ILE A 197 -1.23 3.32 -2.71
CA ILE A 197 -0.19 3.94 -3.54
C ILE A 197 0.96 4.45 -2.66
N ALA A 198 2.09 4.70 -3.29
CA ALA A 198 3.39 4.93 -2.64
C ALA A 198 3.36 5.90 -1.45
N GLN A 199 4.12 5.56 -0.42
CA GLN A 199 4.32 6.35 0.79
C GLN A 199 3.03 6.56 1.63
N ALA A 200 1.94 5.85 1.37
CA ALA A 200 0.78 5.91 2.24
C ALA A 200 1.05 5.22 3.59
N GLY A 201 0.41 5.70 4.65
CA GLY A 201 0.49 5.12 5.99
C GLY A 201 -0.88 4.72 6.52
N ILE A 202 -1.05 3.45 6.87
CA ILE A 202 -2.27 2.92 7.46
C ILE A 202 -1.98 2.58 8.92
N ALA A 203 -2.55 3.33 9.84
CA ALA A 203 -2.29 3.13 11.27
C ALA A 203 -3.01 1.89 11.82
N GLY A 204 -2.53 1.41 12.97
CA GLY A 204 -2.97 0.14 13.55
C GLY A 204 -4.49 0.01 13.72
N SER A 205 -4.99 -1.21 13.50
CA SER A 205 -6.40 -1.59 13.64
C SER A 205 -7.37 -0.89 12.68
N ALA A 206 -6.89 -0.17 11.67
CA ALA A 206 -7.75 0.36 10.62
C ALA A 206 -8.28 -0.76 9.71
N LYS A 207 -9.43 -0.51 9.09
CA LYS A 207 -10.07 -1.40 8.13
C LYS A 207 -10.15 -0.69 6.78
N ILE A 208 -9.69 -1.36 5.74
CA ILE A 208 -9.78 -0.88 4.36
C ILE A 208 -10.63 -1.88 3.59
N GLU A 209 -11.83 -1.47 3.22
CA GLU A 209 -12.80 -2.36 2.59
C GLU A 209 -12.60 -2.50 1.08
N THR A 210 -13.34 -3.46 0.50
CA THR A 210 -13.17 -3.92 -0.88
C THR A 210 -13.12 -2.78 -1.90
N GLY A 211 -12.10 -2.82 -2.76
CA GLY A 211 -11.96 -1.88 -3.87
C GLY A 211 -11.65 -0.43 -3.47
N ALA A 212 -11.40 -0.17 -2.20
CA ALA A 212 -10.97 1.16 -1.76
C ALA A 212 -9.60 1.52 -2.34
N LEU A 213 -9.35 2.82 -2.57
CA LEU A 213 -8.10 3.32 -3.15
C LEU A 213 -7.50 4.40 -2.26
N ILE A 214 -6.33 4.12 -1.72
CA ILE A 214 -5.56 5.05 -0.89
C ILE A 214 -4.43 5.62 -1.74
N TRP A 215 -4.52 6.90 -2.08
CA TRP A 215 -3.54 7.55 -2.94
C TRP A 215 -2.24 7.89 -2.20
N SER A 216 -1.24 8.28 -2.97
CA SER A 216 0.13 8.50 -2.46
C SER A 216 0.19 9.49 -1.30
N GLN A 217 1.07 9.16 -0.33
CA GLN A 217 1.31 9.96 0.88
C GLN A 217 0.06 10.21 1.75
N ALA A 218 -1.04 9.51 1.52
CA ALA A 218 -2.21 9.61 2.38
C ALA A 218 -1.96 8.90 3.72
N GLY A 219 -2.56 9.44 4.79
CA GLY A 219 -2.51 8.87 6.13
C GLY A 219 -3.91 8.47 6.61
N VAL A 220 -4.09 7.23 7.07
CA VAL A 220 -5.33 6.78 7.70
C VAL A 220 -5.07 6.53 9.18
N SER A 221 -5.80 7.24 10.05
CA SER A 221 -5.67 7.08 11.51
C SER A 221 -6.15 5.70 11.98
N GLY A 222 -5.65 5.27 13.15
CA GLY A 222 -5.99 3.96 13.71
C GLY A 222 -7.47 3.80 14.03
N HIS A 223 -7.93 2.55 14.00
CA HIS A 223 -9.31 2.13 14.32
C HIS A 223 -10.41 2.69 13.42
N LEU A 224 -10.06 3.30 12.29
CA LEU A 224 -11.02 3.82 11.32
C LEU A 224 -11.33 2.80 10.23
N THR A 225 -12.48 3.00 9.57
CA THR A 225 -12.89 2.24 8.40
C THR A 225 -12.91 3.14 7.16
N VAL A 226 -12.17 2.74 6.13
CA VAL A 226 -12.37 3.27 4.77
C VAL A 226 -13.27 2.26 4.06
N HIS A 227 -14.52 2.65 3.84
CA HIS A 227 -15.54 1.75 3.33
C HIS A 227 -15.36 1.41 1.86
N GLU A 228 -16.18 0.48 1.37
CA GLU A 228 -16.08 -0.10 0.03
C GLU A 228 -16.00 0.97 -1.07
N ARG A 229 -15.08 0.81 -2.02
CA ARG A 229 -14.84 1.72 -3.16
C ARG A 229 -14.58 3.18 -2.79
N ALA A 230 -14.39 3.50 -1.53
CA ALA A 230 -14.00 4.85 -1.11
C ALA A 230 -12.58 5.18 -1.58
N GLN A 231 -12.32 6.46 -1.75
CA GLN A 231 -11.02 6.95 -2.19
C GLN A 231 -10.47 8.02 -1.25
N VAL A 232 -9.21 7.90 -0.91
CA VAL A 232 -8.48 8.89 -0.11
C VAL A 232 -7.47 9.59 -1.01
N ALA A 233 -7.67 10.88 -1.28
CA ALA A 233 -6.84 11.68 -2.17
C ALA A 233 -5.36 11.71 -1.76
N PRO A 234 -4.43 12.02 -2.67
CA PRO A 234 -3.02 12.21 -2.32
C PRO A 234 -2.84 13.20 -1.18
N GLN A 235 -1.92 12.89 -0.25
CA GLN A 235 -1.59 13.69 0.94
C GLN A 235 -2.78 13.99 1.88
N ALA A 236 -3.88 13.26 1.76
CA ALA A 236 -5.01 13.46 2.68
C ALA A 236 -4.78 12.77 4.02
N GLY A 237 -5.22 13.41 5.11
CA GLY A 237 -5.18 12.87 6.48
C GLY A 237 -6.59 12.48 6.93
N VAL A 238 -6.87 11.17 6.98
CA VAL A 238 -8.16 10.62 7.41
C VAL A 238 -8.19 10.51 8.92
N LYS A 239 -9.18 11.15 9.57
CA LYS A 239 -9.40 11.10 11.02
C LYS A 239 -10.82 10.64 11.42
N GLU A 240 -11.66 10.33 10.47
CA GLU A 240 -13.02 9.81 10.63
C GLU A 240 -13.26 8.72 9.59
N ASP A 241 -14.24 7.85 9.79
CA ASP A 241 -14.59 6.83 8.81
C ASP A 241 -14.94 7.46 7.45
N VAL A 242 -14.50 6.83 6.38
CA VAL A 242 -14.79 7.29 5.01
C VAL A 242 -15.95 6.48 4.45
N PRO A 243 -17.10 7.10 4.17
CA PRO A 243 -18.26 6.38 3.64
C PRO A 243 -18.02 5.68 2.31
N GLU A 244 -18.83 4.66 2.02
CA GLU A 244 -18.78 3.89 0.76
C GLU A 244 -18.82 4.81 -0.47
N GLY A 245 -17.90 4.58 -1.40
CA GLY A 245 -17.79 5.30 -2.68
C GLY A 245 -17.41 6.79 -2.56
N GLU A 246 -17.21 7.32 -1.35
CA GLU A 246 -16.84 8.71 -1.14
C GLU A 246 -15.37 8.97 -1.53
N TYR A 247 -15.12 10.16 -2.11
CA TYR A 247 -13.78 10.65 -2.37
C TYR A 247 -13.45 11.81 -1.42
N VAL A 248 -12.58 11.54 -0.43
CA VAL A 248 -12.16 12.51 0.57
C VAL A 248 -10.80 13.12 0.26
N ALA A 249 -10.57 14.38 0.67
CA ALA A 249 -9.33 15.09 0.39
C ALA A 249 -8.99 16.07 1.52
N GLY A 250 -7.72 16.46 1.57
CA GLY A 250 -7.21 17.46 2.52
C GLY A 250 -6.77 16.87 3.87
N THR A 251 -6.36 17.77 4.76
CA THR A 251 -5.97 17.43 6.14
C THR A 251 -6.67 18.38 7.11
N PRO A 252 -7.66 17.91 7.86
CA PRO A 252 -8.26 16.56 7.78
C PRO A 252 -8.94 16.32 6.43
N ALA A 253 -9.02 15.04 6.02
CA ALA A 253 -9.70 14.67 4.79
C ALA A 253 -11.21 14.97 4.88
N ILE A 254 -11.70 15.68 3.90
CA ILE A 254 -13.12 16.04 3.74
C ILE A 254 -13.57 15.66 2.32
N PRO A 255 -14.90 15.56 2.06
CA PRO A 255 -15.39 15.31 0.72
C PRO A 255 -14.75 16.24 -0.31
N LYS A 256 -14.32 15.70 -1.45
CA LYS A 256 -13.57 16.43 -2.49
C LYS A 256 -14.23 17.74 -2.90
N ARG A 257 -15.59 17.75 -3.00
CA ARG A 257 -16.34 18.97 -3.33
C ARG A 257 -16.13 20.06 -2.28
N LYS A 258 -16.24 19.72 -1.00
CA LYS A 258 -16.01 20.66 0.11
C LYS A 258 -14.56 21.16 0.14
N PHE A 259 -13.60 20.26 -0.13
CA PHE A 259 -12.19 20.64 -0.22
C PHE A 259 -11.93 21.64 -1.36
N ALA A 260 -12.51 21.43 -2.54
CA ALA A 260 -12.41 22.35 -3.65
C ALA A 260 -13.03 23.74 -3.33
N GLU A 261 -14.16 23.77 -2.65
CA GLU A 261 -14.77 25.00 -2.15
C GLU A 261 -13.85 25.74 -1.16
N THR A 262 -13.19 25.02 -0.26
CA THR A 262 -12.22 25.58 0.69
C THR A 262 -11.05 26.24 -0.01
N LEU A 263 -10.51 25.66 -1.09
CA LEU A 263 -9.42 26.24 -1.87
C LEU A 263 -9.81 27.56 -2.58
N LEU A 264 -11.09 27.73 -2.89
CA LEU A 264 -11.61 28.95 -3.49
C LEU A 264 -11.92 30.05 -2.46
N PHE A 265 -12.04 29.68 -1.18
CA PHE A 265 -12.46 30.60 -0.11
C PHE A 265 -11.61 31.88 -0.01
N PRO A 266 -10.26 31.86 -0.11
CA PRO A 266 -9.46 33.09 -0.07
C PRO A 266 -9.85 34.10 -1.16
N ARG A 267 -10.10 33.62 -2.39
CA ARG A 267 -10.54 34.49 -3.51
C ARG A 267 -11.93 35.05 -3.32
N LEU A 268 -12.83 34.28 -2.71
CA LEU A 268 -14.18 34.72 -2.38
C LEU A 268 -14.16 35.75 -1.23
N LEU A 269 -13.29 35.56 -0.25
CA LEU A 269 -13.12 36.47 0.88
C LEU A 269 -12.66 37.86 0.41
N ASP A 270 -11.70 37.94 -0.52
CA ASP A 270 -11.23 39.21 -1.06
C ASP A 270 -12.34 39.97 -1.82
N LYS A 271 -13.17 39.24 -2.59
CA LYS A 271 -14.35 39.84 -3.24
C LYS A 271 -15.39 40.34 -2.24
N LEU A 272 -15.61 39.60 -1.16
CA LEU A 272 -16.52 39.97 -0.08
C LEU A 272 -16.03 41.23 0.65
N LYS A 273 -14.75 41.29 1.01
CA LYS A 273 -14.14 42.47 1.65
C LYS A 273 -14.33 43.74 0.82
N LYS A 274 -14.08 43.67 -0.50
CA LYS A 274 -14.33 44.80 -1.39
C LYS A 274 -15.79 45.24 -1.41
N LYS A 275 -16.71 44.25 -1.48
CA LYS A 275 -18.15 44.54 -1.49
C LYS A 275 -18.63 45.13 -0.18
N VAL A 276 -18.09 44.69 0.96
CA VAL A 276 -18.40 45.27 2.29
C VAL A 276 -17.89 46.70 2.34
N ALA A 277 -16.66 47.01 1.94
CA ALA A 277 -16.14 48.36 1.94
C ALA A 277 -16.97 49.31 1.05
N ASP A 278 -17.39 48.83 -0.12
CA ASP A 278 -18.26 49.63 -1.03
C ASP A 278 -19.65 49.92 -0.39
N LEU A 279 -20.20 48.94 0.35
CA LEU A 279 -21.48 49.10 1.06
C LEU A 279 -21.37 50.06 2.24
N GLU A 280 -20.29 49.97 3.02
CA GLU A 280 -19.99 50.87 4.14
C GLU A 280 -19.85 52.36 3.65
N ALA A 281 -19.17 52.53 2.51
CA ALA A 281 -19.07 53.87 1.92
C ALA A 281 -20.44 54.42 1.47
N LYS A 282 -21.31 53.58 0.91
CA LYS A 282 -22.66 53.96 0.50
C LYS A 282 -23.56 54.29 1.73
N VAL A 283 -23.45 53.53 2.78
CA VAL A 283 -24.20 53.81 4.04
C VAL A 283 -23.77 55.12 4.63
N LYS A 284 -22.47 55.37 4.78
CA LYS A 284 -21.97 56.69 5.24
C LYS A 284 -22.43 57.85 4.39
N ALA A 285 -22.51 57.69 3.08
CA ALA A 285 -23.02 58.72 2.19
C ALA A 285 -24.51 58.95 2.31
N LEU A 286 -25.30 57.98 2.74
CA LEU A 286 -26.74 58.09 3.00
C LEU A 286 -27.04 58.73 4.36
N GLU A 287 -26.21 58.40 5.38
CA GLU A 287 -26.32 58.95 6.74
C GLU A 287 -25.91 60.42 6.81
N ALA A 288 -25.12 60.90 5.84
CA ALA A 288 -24.68 62.29 5.76
C ALA A 288 -25.64 63.20 4.98
N ARG A 289 -26.79 62.65 4.51
CA ARG A 289 -27.86 63.39 3.82
C ARG A 289 -29.03 63.63 4.77
#